data_35409c8c314bdef4cb5d7900c2817dcf
#
_entry.id   35409c8c314bdef4cb5d7900c2817dcf
#
_cell.length_a   1.000
_cell.length_b   1.000
_cell.length_c   1.000
_cell.angle_alpha   90.00
_cell.angle_beta   90.00
_cell.angle_gamma   90.00
#
_symmetry.space_group_name_H-M   'P 1'
#
loop_
_entity.id
_entity.type
_entity.pdbx_description
1 polymer ?
#
loop_
_entity_poly.entity_id
_entity_poly.type
_entity_poly.pdbx_seq_one_letter_code
_entity_poly.pdbx_strand_id
1 'polypeptide(L)'
;KGGIRFHASVNLSILKFLGFEQTFKNALTTLPMGGGKGGSDFSPRGKSDAEVMRFCQAFMLELWRHIGPETDVPAGDIGVGGREVGFMFGMYKKLAQEFTGTFTGKGREFGGSLIRPEATGYGNIYFLMEMLKTKGTDLKGKTCLISGSGNVAQYTAEKVLEMGGKVL
;
A
#
# COMPACT_ATOMS: atom_id res chain seq x y z
N LYS A 1 -2.02 -5.64 10.26
CA LYS A 1 -1.34 -5.42 8.98
C LYS A 1 -1.82 -4.13 8.33
N GLY A 2 -0.92 -3.33 7.77
CA GLY A 2 -1.28 -2.12 7.01
C GLY A 2 -0.06 -1.32 6.55
N GLY A 3 -0.30 -0.25 5.80
CA GLY A 3 0.74 0.54 5.16
C GLY A 3 1.38 1.60 6.07
N ILE A 4 2.57 2.02 5.69
CA ILE A 4 3.27 3.18 6.23
C ILE A 4 3.18 4.29 5.18
N ARG A 5 2.72 5.48 5.57
CA ARG A 5 2.61 6.65 4.69
C ARG A 5 3.69 7.68 5.02
N PHE A 6 4.45 8.11 4.00
CA PHE A 6 5.38 9.23 4.10
C PHE A 6 4.89 10.37 3.21
N HIS A 7 4.26 11.36 3.83
CA HIS A 7 3.70 12.51 3.12
C HIS A 7 3.57 13.70 4.06
N ALA A 8 3.84 14.90 3.58
CA ALA A 8 3.82 16.13 4.37
C ALA A 8 2.47 16.42 5.08
N SER A 9 1.37 15.85 4.61
CA SER A 9 0.05 16.00 5.26
C SER A 9 -0.20 15.04 6.40
N VAL A 10 0.69 14.06 6.66
CA VAL A 10 0.48 13.06 7.71
C VAL A 10 0.43 13.71 9.08
N ASN A 11 -0.59 13.35 9.83
CA ASN A 11 -0.76 13.69 11.22
C ASN A 11 -1.53 12.58 11.93
N LEU A 12 -1.68 12.68 13.24
CA LEU A 12 -2.31 11.65 14.05
C LEU A 12 -3.77 11.38 13.63
N SER A 13 -4.53 12.41 13.25
CA SER A 13 -5.93 12.27 12.81
C SER A 13 -6.01 11.45 11.52
N ILE A 14 -5.14 11.75 10.55
CA ILE A 14 -5.06 11.00 9.29
C ILE A 14 -4.66 9.55 9.55
N LEU A 15 -3.68 9.28 10.41
CA LEU A 15 -3.28 7.91 10.72
C LEU A 15 -4.38 7.12 11.42
N LYS A 16 -5.13 7.73 12.32
CA LYS A 16 -6.31 7.11 12.95
C LYS A 16 -7.36 6.74 11.91
N PHE A 17 -7.68 7.66 11.00
CA PHE A 17 -8.64 7.40 9.92
C PHE A 17 -8.16 6.27 9.00
N LEU A 18 -6.90 6.30 8.59
CA LEU A 18 -6.32 5.25 7.74
C LEU A 18 -6.31 3.88 8.44
N GLY A 19 -6.03 3.84 9.75
CA GLY A 19 -6.10 2.63 10.55
C GLY A 19 -7.52 2.07 10.63
N PHE A 20 -8.50 2.95 10.79
CA PHE A 20 -9.92 2.61 10.75
C PHE A 20 -10.30 1.97 9.40
N GLU A 21 -9.98 2.61 8.28
CA GLU A 21 -10.21 2.03 6.95
C GLU A 21 -9.53 0.67 6.78
N GLN A 22 -8.27 0.55 7.22
CA GLN A 22 -7.51 -0.69 7.09
C GLN A 22 -8.13 -1.83 7.90
N THR A 23 -8.70 -1.54 9.05
CA THR A 23 -9.41 -2.53 9.88
C THR A 23 -10.58 -3.14 9.12
N PHE A 24 -11.43 -2.32 8.52
CA PHE A 24 -12.54 -2.80 7.69
C PHE A 24 -12.05 -3.53 6.44
N LYS A 25 -11.04 -2.99 5.76
CA LYS A 25 -10.44 -3.64 4.58
C LYS A 25 -9.97 -5.05 4.90
N ASN A 26 -9.28 -5.25 6.02
CA ASN A 26 -8.78 -6.56 6.42
C ASN A 26 -9.92 -7.49 6.86
N ALA A 27 -10.91 -6.98 7.60
CA ALA A 27 -12.07 -7.75 8.02
C ALA A 27 -12.86 -8.31 6.82
N LEU A 28 -12.99 -7.55 5.75
CA LEU A 28 -13.70 -7.97 4.53
C LEU A 28 -12.99 -9.09 3.76
N THR A 29 -11.72 -9.38 4.06
CA THR A 29 -11.00 -10.52 3.49
C THR A 29 -11.37 -11.85 4.15
N THR A 30 -12.07 -11.83 5.28
CA THR A 30 -12.37 -12.98 6.16
C THR A 30 -11.15 -13.64 6.81
N LEU A 31 -9.96 -13.11 6.57
CA LEU A 31 -8.73 -13.62 7.19
C LEU A 31 -8.58 -13.10 8.62
N PRO A 32 -7.97 -13.89 9.53
CA PRO A 32 -7.84 -13.53 10.95
C PRO A 32 -6.70 -12.52 11.16
N MET A 33 -6.86 -11.31 10.63
CA MET A 33 -5.89 -10.23 10.81
C MET A 33 -6.60 -8.89 11.05
N GLY A 34 -6.07 -8.12 12.00
CA GLY A 34 -6.47 -6.73 12.23
C GLY A 34 -5.84 -5.77 11.23
N GLY A 35 -6.24 -4.50 11.30
CA GLY A 35 -5.73 -3.41 10.49
C GLY A 35 -5.00 -2.37 11.33
N GLY A 36 -3.98 -1.75 10.76
CA GLY A 36 -3.26 -0.64 11.35
C GLY A 36 -2.60 0.20 10.27
N LYS A 37 -2.23 1.41 10.61
CA LYS A 37 -1.47 2.32 9.75
C LYS A 37 -0.42 3.06 10.56
N GLY A 38 0.71 3.32 9.92
CA GLY A 38 1.77 4.16 10.44
C GLY A 38 2.17 5.22 9.43
N GLY A 39 3.05 6.11 9.84
CA GLY A 39 3.58 7.11 8.91
C GLY A 39 4.32 8.25 9.58
N SER A 40 4.76 9.17 8.74
CA SER A 40 5.42 10.40 9.11
C SER A 40 5.06 11.52 8.15
N ASP A 41 5.15 12.76 8.59
CA ASP A 41 5.05 13.97 7.77
C ASP A 41 6.29 14.21 6.89
N PHE A 42 7.29 13.34 6.94
CA PHE A 42 8.40 13.33 5.99
C PHE A 42 7.88 13.07 4.57
N SER A 43 8.32 13.90 3.61
CA SER A 43 8.04 13.68 2.19
C SER A 43 9.29 13.20 1.47
N PRO A 44 9.28 12.01 0.85
CA PRO A 44 10.41 11.53 0.05
C PRO A 44 10.53 12.22 -1.31
N ARG A 45 9.52 12.99 -1.71
CA ARG A 45 9.50 13.68 -3.01
C ARG A 45 10.64 14.71 -3.08
N GLY A 46 11.46 14.63 -4.12
CA GLY A 46 12.61 15.51 -4.33
C GLY A 46 13.81 15.23 -3.43
N LYS A 47 13.79 14.15 -2.66
CA LYS A 47 14.91 13.70 -1.84
C LYS A 47 15.75 12.66 -2.59
N SER A 48 17.06 12.68 -2.35
CA SER A 48 17.96 11.67 -2.84
C SER A 48 17.73 10.32 -2.13
N ASP A 49 18.15 9.23 -2.76
CA ASP A 49 18.05 7.89 -2.16
C ASP A 49 18.79 7.81 -0.81
N ALA A 50 19.92 8.49 -0.69
CA ALA A 50 20.67 8.55 0.56
C ALA A 50 19.92 9.26 1.68
N GLU A 51 19.19 10.34 1.39
CA GLU A 51 18.35 11.04 2.36
C GLU A 51 17.17 10.17 2.80
N VAL A 52 16.49 9.54 1.83
CA VAL A 52 15.35 8.64 2.11
C VAL A 52 15.81 7.43 2.91
N MET A 53 16.95 6.84 2.55
CA MET A 53 17.52 5.72 3.29
C MET A 53 17.83 6.08 4.75
N ARG A 54 18.49 7.22 5.00
CA ARG A 54 18.78 7.68 6.37
C ARG A 54 17.50 7.89 7.16
N PHE A 55 16.47 8.48 6.55
CA PHE A 55 15.19 8.65 7.21
C PHE A 55 14.55 7.30 7.54
N CYS A 56 14.48 6.36 6.59
CA CYS A 56 13.95 5.02 6.81
C CYS A 56 14.70 4.28 7.94
N GLN A 57 16.02 4.41 7.98
CA GLN A 57 16.83 3.82 9.05
C GLN A 57 16.51 4.42 10.42
N ALA A 58 16.42 5.76 10.51
CA ALA A 58 16.04 6.43 11.75
C ALA A 58 14.62 6.07 12.20
N PHE A 59 13.66 6.03 11.28
CA PHE A 59 12.29 5.61 11.54
C PHE A 59 12.23 4.19 12.10
N MET A 60 13.04 3.29 11.57
CA MET A 60 13.11 1.90 12.02
C MET A 60 13.75 1.73 13.40
N LEU A 61 14.62 2.64 13.86
CA LEU A 61 15.16 2.58 15.23
C LEU A 61 14.06 2.61 16.29
N GLU A 62 12.97 3.33 16.01
CA GLU A 62 11.81 3.40 16.91
C GLU A 62 10.79 2.29 16.62
N LEU A 63 10.54 1.97 15.36
CA LEU A 63 9.45 1.08 14.95
C LEU A 63 9.74 -0.41 15.16
N TRP A 64 10.99 -0.85 15.02
CA TRP A 64 11.32 -2.28 14.88
C TRP A 64 10.84 -3.16 16.04
N ARG A 65 10.74 -2.63 17.25
CA ARG A 65 10.27 -3.36 18.45
C ARG A 65 8.76 -3.66 18.42
N HIS A 66 8.02 -2.98 17.57
CA HIS A 66 6.56 -3.03 17.51
C HIS A 66 6.05 -3.82 16.32
N ILE A 67 6.94 -4.32 15.47
CA ILE A 67 6.60 -5.03 14.24
C ILE A 67 7.26 -6.40 14.19
N GLY A 68 6.71 -7.29 13.39
CA GLY A 68 7.25 -8.63 13.21
C GLY A 68 6.34 -9.46 12.31
N PRO A 69 6.77 -10.65 11.90
CA PRO A 69 5.98 -11.51 11.00
C PRO A 69 4.66 -11.97 11.59
N GLU A 70 4.60 -12.10 12.92
CA GLU A 70 3.41 -12.56 13.67
C GLU A 70 2.78 -11.45 14.53
N THR A 71 3.27 -10.23 14.42
CA THR A 71 2.76 -9.08 15.19
C THR A 71 2.13 -8.08 14.21
N ASP A 72 2.78 -6.95 13.99
CA ASP A 72 2.35 -5.97 13.01
C ASP A 72 3.23 -6.05 11.76
N VAL A 73 2.60 -6.31 10.61
CA VAL A 73 3.29 -6.44 9.32
C VAL A 73 3.06 -5.17 8.49
N PRO A 74 4.05 -4.28 8.39
CA PRO A 74 3.94 -3.08 7.58
C PRO A 74 3.92 -3.37 6.07
N ALA A 75 3.41 -2.40 5.32
CA ALA A 75 3.36 -2.41 3.86
C ALA A 75 3.62 -1.01 3.31
N GLY A 76 3.67 -0.88 1.98
CA GLY A 76 3.69 0.42 1.33
C GLY A 76 2.35 1.15 1.40
N ASP A 77 2.43 2.47 1.27
CA ASP A 77 1.32 3.43 1.13
C ASP A 77 1.85 4.67 0.39
N ILE A 78 1.16 5.79 0.38
CA ILE A 78 1.67 7.01 -0.27
C ILE A 78 3.08 7.35 0.23
N GLY A 79 4.01 7.56 -0.69
CA GLY A 79 5.40 7.88 -0.41
C GLY A 79 6.26 6.71 0.09
N VAL A 80 5.71 5.49 0.13
CA VAL A 80 6.43 4.27 0.53
C VAL A 80 6.21 3.19 -0.54
N GLY A 81 7.19 3.03 -1.40
CA GLY A 81 7.24 1.97 -2.42
C GLY A 81 8.26 0.90 -2.07
N GLY A 82 8.63 0.09 -3.08
CA GLY A 82 9.60 -0.99 -2.92
C GLY A 82 10.98 -0.52 -2.41
N ARG A 83 11.41 0.69 -2.82
CA ARG A 83 12.65 1.32 -2.36
C ARG A 83 12.64 1.56 -0.84
N GLU A 84 11.64 2.26 -0.35
CA GLU A 84 11.47 2.58 1.08
C GLU A 84 11.29 1.32 1.91
N VAL A 85 10.48 0.37 1.43
CA VAL A 85 10.31 -0.94 2.07
C VAL A 85 11.65 -1.68 2.15
N GLY A 86 12.45 -1.66 1.09
CA GLY A 86 13.79 -2.26 1.09
C GLY A 86 14.72 -1.64 2.14
N PHE A 87 14.75 -0.32 2.24
CA PHE A 87 15.56 0.39 3.25
C PHE A 87 15.11 0.07 4.68
N MET A 88 13.79 0.04 4.92
CA MET A 88 13.25 -0.30 6.23
C MET A 88 13.49 -1.77 6.59
N PHE A 89 13.30 -2.69 5.65
CA PHE A 89 13.55 -4.11 5.89
C PHE A 89 15.03 -4.40 6.16
N GLY A 90 15.95 -3.76 5.42
CA GLY A 90 17.39 -3.87 5.66
C GLY A 90 17.77 -3.43 7.07
N MET A 91 17.16 -2.35 7.57
CA MET A 91 17.39 -1.89 8.94
C MET A 91 16.73 -2.81 9.98
N TYR A 92 15.51 -3.31 9.72
CA TYR A 92 14.88 -4.31 10.57
C TYR A 92 15.75 -5.57 10.71
N LYS A 93 16.22 -6.12 9.59
CA LYS A 93 17.13 -7.27 9.59
C LYS A 93 18.38 -7.03 10.45
N LYS A 94 18.95 -5.82 10.38
CA LYS A 94 20.12 -5.45 11.18
C LYS A 94 19.81 -5.39 12.68
N LEU A 95 18.67 -4.86 13.05
CA LEU A 95 18.28 -4.65 14.46
C LEU A 95 17.75 -5.92 15.12
N ALA A 96 16.87 -6.63 14.42
CA ALA A 96 16.24 -7.85 14.91
C ALA A 96 17.10 -9.11 14.71
N GLN A 97 18.10 -9.04 13.83
CA GLN A 97 18.93 -10.18 13.39
C GLN A 97 18.11 -11.30 12.75
N GLU A 98 17.00 -10.94 12.08
CA GLU A 98 16.07 -11.88 11.48
C GLU A 98 15.85 -11.57 9.99
N PHE A 99 15.68 -12.62 9.20
CA PHE A 99 15.23 -12.53 7.81
C PHE A 99 13.87 -13.21 7.69
N THR A 100 12.82 -12.48 8.04
CA THR A 100 11.46 -13.00 8.21
C THR A 100 10.43 -12.34 7.32
N GLY A 101 9.17 -12.74 7.45
CA GLY A 101 8.02 -12.19 6.73
C GLY A 101 7.58 -10.78 7.14
N THR A 102 8.38 -10.07 7.94
CA THR A 102 8.12 -8.67 8.27
C THR A 102 8.19 -7.81 7.01
N PHE A 103 7.27 -6.89 6.84
CA PHE A 103 6.98 -6.11 5.64
C PHE A 103 6.42 -6.91 4.45
N THR A 104 5.39 -6.38 3.84
CA THR A 104 4.93 -6.78 2.50
C THR A 104 5.36 -5.73 1.46
N GLY A 105 5.45 -6.16 0.19
CA GLY A 105 5.95 -5.29 -0.88
C GLY A 105 7.47 -5.25 -0.99
N LYS A 106 8.18 -6.16 -0.31
CA LYS A 106 9.62 -6.36 -0.48
C LYS A 106 9.95 -6.87 -1.88
N GLY A 107 11.11 -6.49 -2.40
CA GLY A 107 11.70 -7.14 -3.55
C GLY A 107 11.98 -8.62 -3.31
N ARG A 108 12.11 -9.39 -4.38
CA ARG A 108 12.38 -10.84 -4.31
C ARG A 108 13.70 -11.15 -3.60
N GLU A 109 14.67 -10.29 -3.75
CA GLU A 109 15.98 -10.35 -3.08
C GLU A 109 15.88 -10.25 -1.54
N PHE A 110 14.77 -9.74 -1.03
CA PHE A 110 14.45 -9.65 0.40
C PHE A 110 13.41 -10.69 0.84
N GLY A 111 13.22 -11.76 0.06
CA GLY A 111 12.23 -12.79 0.35
C GLY A 111 10.79 -12.39 0.04
N GLY A 112 10.59 -11.33 -0.76
CA GLY A 112 9.28 -10.89 -1.20
C GLY A 112 8.66 -11.79 -2.26
N SER A 113 7.34 -11.71 -2.39
CA SER A 113 6.59 -12.38 -3.44
C SER A 113 6.75 -11.67 -4.79
N LEU A 114 6.42 -12.38 -5.87
CA LEU A 114 6.31 -11.75 -7.18
C LEU A 114 5.23 -10.67 -7.12
N ILE A 115 5.62 -9.43 -7.40
CA ILE A 115 4.70 -8.30 -7.37
C ILE A 115 3.84 -8.27 -8.63
N ARG A 116 2.60 -7.84 -8.50
CA ARG A 116 1.68 -7.59 -9.61
C ARG A 116 1.27 -6.11 -9.54
N PRO A 117 1.92 -5.23 -10.31
CA PRO A 117 1.67 -3.79 -10.27
C PRO A 117 0.22 -3.41 -10.52
N GLU A 118 -0.46 -4.16 -11.38
CA GLU A 118 -1.86 -3.96 -11.78
C GLU A 118 -2.88 -4.38 -10.72
N ALA A 119 -2.50 -5.17 -9.72
CA ALA A 119 -3.45 -5.89 -8.87
C ALA A 119 -4.48 -4.99 -8.17
N THR A 120 -4.07 -3.84 -7.66
CA THR A 120 -4.99 -2.94 -6.95
C THR A 120 -5.97 -2.26 -7.91
N GLY A 121 -5.49 -1.74 -9.03
CA GLY A 121 -6.34 -1.09 -10.04
C GLY A 121 -7.33 -2.08 -10.66
N TYR A 122 -6.87 -3.25 -11.04
CA TYR A 122 -7.71 -4.30 -11.61
C TYR A 122 -8.74 -4.81 -10.61
N GLY A 123 -8.32 -5.07 -9.36
CA GLY A 123 -9.21 -5.52 -8.30
C GLY A 123 -10.34 -4.52 -8.01
N ASN A 124 -10.06 -3.21 -8.10
CA ASN A 124 -11.06 -2.18 -8.00
C ASN A 124 -12.15 -2.31 -9.09
N ILE A 125 -11.76 -2.56 -10.33
CA ILE A 125 -12.72 -2.73 -11.43
C ILE A 125 -13.46 -4.05 -11.35
N TYR A 126 -12.82 -5.14 -10.95
CA TYR A 126 -13.53 -6.40 -10.71
C TYR A 126 -14.61 -6.24 -9.63
N PHE A 127 -14.30 -5.55 -8.55
CA PHE A 127 -15.30 -5.25 -7.51
C PHE A 127 -16.43 -4.35 -8.05
N LEU A 128 -16.11 -3.31 -8.83
CA LEU A 128 -17.10 -2.46 -9.49
C LEU A 128 -18.03 -3.27 -10.40
N MET A 129 -17.50 -4.22 -11.16
CA MET A 129 -18.31 -5.08 -12.03
C MET A 129 -19.32 -5.91 -11.23
N GLU A 130 -18.92 -6.46 -10.08
CA GLU A 130 -19.84 -7.18 -9.19
C GLU A 130 -20.91 -6.25 -8.61
N MET A 131 -20.54 -5.03 -8.23
CA MET A 131 -21.51 -4.02 -7.79
C MET A 131 -22.51 -3.66 -8.90
N LEU A 132 -22.07 -3.51 -10.15
CA LEU A 132 -22.94 -3.20 -11.28
C LEU A 132 -23.93 -4.35 -11.58
N LYS A 133 -23.50 -5.59 -11.43
CA LYS A 133 -24.38 -6.77 -11.58
C LYS A 133 -25.56 -6.72 -10.60
N THR A 134 -25.38 -6.23 -9.39
CA THR A 134 -26.50 -6.07 -8.41
C THR A 134 -27.55 -5.06 -8.88
N LYS A 135 -27.20 -4.19 -9.83
CA LYS A 135 -28.09 -3.21 -10.46
C LYS A 135 -28.60 -3.66 -11.84
N GLY A 136 -28.30 -4.91 -12.24
CA GLY A 136 -28.67 -5.42 -13.57
C GLY A 136 -28.00 -4.70 -14.74
N THR A 137 -26.80 -4.15 -14.51
CA THR A 137 -26.06 -3.39 -15.53
C THR A 137 -24.58 -3.82 -15.56
N ASP A 138 -23.83 -3.35 -16.53
CA ASP A 138 -22.41 -3.61 -16.70
C ASP A 138 -21.62 -2.31 -16.94
N LEU A 139 -20.31 -2.42 -17.15
CA LEU A 139 -19.40 -1.28 -17.36
C LEU A 139 -19.37 -0.81 -18.82
N LYS A 140 -19.84 -1.63 -19.76
CA LYS A 140 -19.73 -1.35 -21.19
C LYS A 140 -20.43 -0.04 -21.57
N GLY A 141 -19.70 0.84 -22.25
CA GLY A 141 -20.19 2.13 -22.71
C GLY A 141 -20.34 3.20 -21.60
N LYS A 142 -20.14 2.85 -20.33
CA LYS A 142 -20.22 3.84 -19.24
C LYS A 142 -18.98 4.73 -19.21
N THR A 143 -19.17 5.98 -18.77
CA THR A 143 -18.07 6.93 -18.53
C THR A 143 -17.64 6.83 -17.07
N CYS A 144 -16.35 6.61 -16.85
CA CYS A 144 -15.71 6.52 -15.56
C CYS A 144 -14.80 7.73 -15.34
N LEU A 145 -14.99 8.43 -14.23
CA LEU A 145 -14.10 9.49 -13.78
C LEU A 145 -13.03 8.90 -12.88
N ILE A 146 -11.76 9.13 -13.19
CA ILE A 146 -10.62 8.60 -12.42
C ILE A 146 -9.77 9.76 -11.95
N SER A 147 -9.67 9.92 -10.63
CA SER A 147 -8.80 10.93 -10.01
C SER A 147 -7.42 10.35 -9.72
N GLY A 148 -6.37 11.10 -10.11
CA GLY A 148 -4.99 10.74 -9.85
C GLY A 148 -4.25 10.26 -11.10
N SER A 149 -2.94 10.08 -10.97
CA SER A 149 -2.03 9.65 -12.05
C SER A 149 -1.00 8.61 -11.59
N GLY A 150 -1.19 8.05 -10.39
CA GLY A 150 -0.33 7.01 -9.84
C GLY A 150 -0.67 5.61 -10.34
N ASN A 151 0.00 4.61 -9.78
CA ASN A 151 -0.16 3.20 -10.14
C ASN A 151 -1.63 2.76 -10.19
N VAL A 152 -2.38 2.99 -9.11
CA VAL A 152 -3.78 2.54 -9.02
C VAL A 152 -4.65 3.19 -10.09
N ALA A 153 -4.51 4.51 -10.30
CA ALA A 153 -5.29 5.24 -11.31
C ALA A 153 -4.99 4.72 -12.72
N GLN A 154 -3.72 4.51 -13.06
CA GLN A 154 -3.32 4.02 -14.38
C GLN A 154 -3.89 2.63 -14.67
N TYR A 155 -3.71 1.66 -13.78
CA TYR A 155 -4.25 0.32 -13.98
C TYR A 155 -5.78 0.24 -13.85
N THR A 156 -6.40 1.13 -13.08
CA THR A 156 -7.86 1.29 -13.09
C THR A 156 -8.34 1.75 -14.47
N ALA A 157 -7.70 2.77 -15.05
CA ALA A 157 -8.02 3.28 -16.38
C ALA A 157 -7.87 2.19 -17.46
N GLU A 158 -6.75 1.48 -17.43
CA GLU A 158 -6.48 0.38 -18.36
C GLU A 158 -7.59 -0.66 -18.30
N LYS A 159 -7.98 -1.12 -17.10
CA LYS A 159 -9.00 -2.14 -16.93
C LYS A 159 -10.41 -1.63 -17.33
N VAL A 160 -10.75 -0.36 -17.07
CA VAL A 160 -12.00 0.24 -17.54
C VAL A 160 -12.10 0.17 -19.06
N LEU A 161 -11.02 0.55 -19.77
CA LEU A 161 -10.98 0.53 -21.23
C LEU A 161 -11.11 -0.90 -21.76
N GLU A 162 -10.39 -1.87 -21.17
CA GLU A 162 -10.48 -3.29 -21.53
C GLU A 162 -11.91 -3.84 -21.38
N MET A 163 -12.65 -3.39 -20.34
CA MET A 163 -14.04 -3.80 -20.10
C MET A 163 -15.06 -3.00 -20.95
N GLY A 164 -14.60 -2.18 -21.88
CA GLY A 164 -15.45 -1.43 -22.81
C GLY A 164 -16.07 -0.16 -22.22
N GLY A 165 -15.59 0.32 -21.08
CA GLY A 165 -15.91 1.64 -20.52
C GLY A 165 -15.15 2.76 -21.19
N LYS A 166 -15.47 4.00 -20.82
CA LYS A 166 -14.77 5.22 -21.23
C LYS A 166 -14.15 5.86 -20.00
N VAL A 167 -12.93 6.43 -20.13
CA VAL A 167 -12.20 7.09 -19.05
C VAL A 167 -12.15 8.59 -19.28
N LEU A 168 -12.43 9.37 -18.25
CA LEU A 168 -12.20 10.80 -18.15
C LEU A 168 -11.38 11.11 -16.89
#